data_01c49caa12117da1b981515046b112a7
#
_entry.id   01c49caa12117da1b981515046b112a7
#
_cell.length_a   1.000
_cell.length_b   1.000
_cell.length_c   1.000
_cell.angle_alpha   90.00
_cell.angle_beta   90.00
_cell.angle_gamma   90.00
#
_symmetry.space_group_name_H-M   'P 1'
#
loop_
_entity.id
_entity.type
_entity.pdbx_description
1 polymer ?
#
loop_
_entity_poly.entity_id
_entity_poly.type
_entity_poly.pdbx_seq_one_letter_code
_entity_poly.pdbx_strand_id
1 'polypeptide(L)'
;MENKTTNNLLTRLVGWTLIQQTVLVILLFVPGTWHYWQGWTFMGMNLTVTMVFCTYFYQHDRELLARRLLRKEKVTAQRFIMFLMKIVSVVFYVLCGLDHRLGWSQTYLTPVPWWLTVLALLSYAGCYLLFIPVFNANRFAASVVQTEAGQTVADRGLYRWVRHPMYAVSLAVWFWLPLALGSLIALPVAALMVPVIVLRLLNEEKVLQRDLPGYREYCRRTPCRLIPFGW
;
A
#
# COMPACT_ATOMS: atom_id res chain seq x y z
N MET A 1 2.50 32.49 -9.85
CA MET A 1 2.87 31.14 -10.34
C MET A 1 2.51 30.04 -9.36
N GLU A 2 2.67 30.23 -8.07
CA GLU A 2 2.40 29.24 -7.00
C GLU A 2 0.95 28.71 -6.96
N ASN A 3 -0.02 29.58 -7.21
CA ASN A 3 -1.45 29.23 -7.18
C ASN A 3 -1.86 28.25 -8.33
N LYS A 4 -1.23 28.33 -9.50
CA LYS A 4 -1.50 27.42 -10.63
C LYS A 4 -0.94 26.01 -10.39
N THR A 5 0.21 25.91 -9.76
CA THR A 5 0.86 24.62 -9.45
C THR A 5 0.11 23.89 -8.32
N THR A 6 -0.39 24.66 -7.36
CA THR A 6 -1.18 24.17 -6.22
C THR A 6 -2.53 23.63 -6.66
N ASN A 7 -3.25 24.37 -7.52
CA ASN A 7 -4.53 23.91 -8.08
C ASN A 7 -4.37 22.65 -8.94
N ASN A 8 -3.28 22.54 -9.70
CA ASN A 8 -3.00 21.32 -10.48
C ASN A 8 -2.73 20.08 -9.62
N LEU A 9 -2.08 20.23 -8.46
CA LEU A 9 -1.84 19.10 -7.56
C LEU A 9 -3.13 18.62 -6.91
N LEU A 10 -3.96 19.55 -6.40
CA LEU A 10 -5.24 19.21 -5.78
C LEU A 10 -6.17 18.50 -6.77
N THR A 11 -6.32 19.03 -7.99
CA THR A 11 -7.13 18.41 -9.04
C THR A 11 -6.67 17.02 -9.37
N ARG A 12 -5.35 16.78 -9.40
CA ARG A 12 -4.78 15.43 -9.65
C ARG A 12 -5.01 14.49 -8.47
N LEU A 13 -4.90 14.95 -7.23
CA LEU A 13 -5.20 14.15 -6.03
C LEU A 13 -6.65 13.71 -6.03
N VAL A 14 -7.57 14.65 -6.26
CA VAL A 14 -9.01 14.37 -6.34
C VAL A 14 -9.29 13.40 -7.49
N GLY A 15 -8.76 13.66 -8.68
CA GLY A 15 -8.93 12.78 -9.84
C GLY A 15 -8.39 11.36 -9.59
N TRP A 16 -7.20 11.25 -8.99
CA TRP A 16 -6.62 9.95 -8.62
C TRP A 16 -7.49 9.20 -7.60
N THR A 17 -7.97 9.90 -6.55
CA THR A 17 -8.84 9.30 -5.54
C THR A 17 -10.16 8.83 -6.14
N LEU A 18 -10.78 9.63 -7.01
CA LEU A 18 -12.01 9.24 -7.71
C LEU A 18 -11.80 8.02 -8.61
N ILE A 19 -10.72 7.97 -9.38
CA ILE A 19 -10.36 6.81 -10.21
C ILE A 19 -10.18 5.57 -9.32
N GLN A 20 -9.45 5.69 -8.22
CA GLN A 20 -9.24 4.58 -7.28
C GLN A 20 -10.56 4.05 -6.73
N GLN A 21 -11.45 4.93 -6.25
CA GLN A 21 -12.75 4.51 -5.72
C GLN A 21 -13.63 3.89 -6.80
N THR A 22 -13.66 4.47 -8.00
CA THR A 22 -14.41 3.89 -9.13
C THR A 22 -13.92 2.49 -9.50
N VAL A 23 -12.60 2.29 -9.55
CA VAL A 23 -12.01 0.97 -9.80
C VAL A 23 -12.41 -0.03 -8.70
N LEU A 24 -12.38 0.37 -7.42
CA LEU A 24 -12.81 -0.48 -6.31
C LEU A 24 -14.30 -0.86 -6.41
N VAL A 25 -15.18 0.11 -6.77
CA VAL A 25 -16.59 -0.18 -7.03
C VAL A 25 -16.72 -1.23 -8.13
N ILE A 26 -16.06 -1.04 -9.25
CA ILE A 26 -16.13 -1.98 -10.38
C ILE A 26 -15.65 -3.37 -9.94
N LEU A 27 -14.52 -3.48 -9.26
CA LEU A 27 -13.91 -4.77 -8.92
C LEU A 27 -14.68 -5.54 -7.83
N LEU A 28 -15.31 -4.84 -6.88
CA LEU A 28 -16.02 -5.47 -5.77
C LEU A 28 -17.50 -5.74 -6.10
N PHE A 29 -18.19 -4.80 -6.73
CA PHE A 29 -19.65 -4.84 -6.84
C PHE A 29 -20.17 -5.34 -8.19
N VAL A 30 -19.42 -5.19 -9.28
CA VAL A 30 -19.82 -5.74 -10.58
C VAL A 30 -19.82 -7.29 -10.58
N PRO A 31 -18.74 -7.96 -10.10
CA PRO A 31 -18.78 -9.42 -9.91
C PRO A 31 -19.60 -9.85 -8.69
N GLY A 32 -19.70 -8.97 -7.67
CA GLY A 32 -20.39 -9.19 -6.41
C GLY A 32 -21.86 -8.78 -6.42
N THR A 33 -22.31 -8.21 -5.32
CA THR A 33 -23.68 -7.68 -5.14
C THR A 33 -23.62 -6.31 -4.46
N TRP A 34 -24.67 -5.49 -4.69
CA TRP A 34 -24.79 -4.19 -4.02
C TRP A 34 -25.09 -4.29 -2.52
N HIS A 35 -25.52 -5.48 -2.03
CA HIS A 35 -25.78 -5.75 -0.60
C HIS A 35 -24.51 -6.13 0.19
N TYR A 36 -23.32 -5.94 -0.40
CA TYR A 36 -22.03 -6.25 0.19
C TYR A 36 -21.62 -5.17 1.21
N TRP A 37 -22.10 -5.28 2.45
CA TRP A 37 -21.88 -4.26 3.50
C TRP A 37 -20.39 -4.11 3.86
N GLN A 38 -19.60 -5.21 3.89
CA GLN A 38 -18.15 -5.18 4.12
C GLN A 38 -17.45 -4.38 3.03
N GLY A 39 -17.86 -4.53 1.78
CA GLY A 39 -17.34 -3.77 0.65
C GLY A 39 -17.57 -2.26 0.82
N TRP A 40 -18.79 -1.85 1.20
CA TRP A 40 -19.13 -0.45 1.43
C TRP A 40 -18.37 0.16 2.62
N THR A 41 -18.29 -0.57 3.75
CA THR A 41 -17.54 -0.10 4.93
C THR A 41 -16.06 -0.01 4.64
N PHE A 42 -15.47 -0.97 3.91
CA PHE A 42 -14.10 -0.91 3.46
C PHE A 42 -13.85 0.31 2.55
N MET A 43 -14.71 0.56 1.58
CA MET A 43 -14.58 1.72 0.68
C MET A 43 -14.64 3.05 1.45
N GLY A 44 -15.59 3.19 2.39
CA GLY A 44 -15.69 4.35 3.25
C GLY A 44 -14.41 4.54 4.09
N MET A 45 -13.90 3.46 4.71
CA MET A 45 -12.67 3.50 5.48
C MET A 45 -11.45 3.83 4.59
N ASN A 46 -11.32 3.19 3.43
CA ASN A 46 -10.25 3.46 2.47
C ASN A 46 -10.25 4.92 2.00
N LEU A 47 -11.42 5.46 1.68
CA LEU A 47 -11.56 6.87 1.32
C LEU A 47 -11.11 7.77 2.48
N THR A 48 -11.59 7.50 3.70
CA THR A 48 -11.26 8.29 4.90
C THR A 48 -9.76 8.33 5.16
N VAL A 49 -9.08 7.16 5.22
CA VAL A 49 -7.63 7.12 5.49
C VAL A 49 -6.83 7.74 4.35
N THR A 50 -7.28 7.59 3.09
CA THR A 50 -6.66 8.26 1.93
C THR A 50 -6.78 9.77 2.04
N MET A 51 -7.96 10.28 2.42
CA MET A 51 -8.18 11.73 2.61
C MET A 51 -7.33 12.28 3.76
N VAL A 52 -7.26 11.57 4.90
CA VAL A 52 -6.39 11.95 6.03
C VAL A 52 -4.93 12.02 5.56
N PHE A 53 -4.44 10.99 4.87
CA PHE A 53 -3.08 10.93 4.35
C PHE A 53 -2.80 12.07 3.36
N CYS A 54 -3.67 12.26 2.37
CA CYS A 54 -3.52 13.32 1.36
C CYS A 54 -3.57 14.72 1.98
N THR A 55 -4.49 14.97 2.92
CA THR A 55 -4.61 16.26 3.60
C THR A 55 -3.38 16.55 4.45
N TYR A 56 -2.90 15.56 5.21
CA TYR A 56 -1.69 15.70 6.02
C TYR A 56 -0.49 16.12 5.16
N PHE A 57 -0.18 15.37 4.10
CA PHE A 57 0.97 15.70 3.25
C PHE A 57 0.74 16.92 2.36
N TYR A 58 -0.49 17.24 2.00
CA TYR A 58 -0.79 18.49 1.29
C TYR A 58 -0.47 19.73 2.15
N GLN A 59 -0.62 19.61 3.47
CA GLN A 59 -0.28 20.69 4.40
C GLN A 59 1.22 20.71 4.76
N HIS A 60 1.88 19.53 4.89
CA HIS A 60 3.23 19.42 5.44
C HIS A 60 4.32 19.15 4.41
N ASP A 61 4.03 18.42 3.32
CA ASP A 61 5.02 18.08 2.27
C ASP A 61 4.35 17.82 0.91
N ARG A 62 4.01 18.90 0.21
CA ARG A 62 3.39 18.83 -1.13
C ARG A 62 4.31 18.20 -2.17
N GLU A 63 5.62 18.34 -2.00
CA GLU A 63 6.60 17.80 -2.93
C GLU A 63 6.63 16.27 -2.90
N LEU A 64 6.51 15.66 -1.71
CA LEU A 64 6.37 14.22 -1.57
C LEU A 64 5.13 13.70 -2.32
N LEU A 65 3.98 14.36 -2.17
CA LEU A 65 2.77 13.99 -2.90
C LEU A 65 2.96 14.09 -4.42
N ALA A 66 3.56 15.18 -4.89
CA ALA A 66 3.83 15.37 -6.31
C ALA A 66 4.76 14.28 -6.85
N ARG A 67 5.83 13.94 -6.12
CA ARG A 67 6.75 12.86 -6.48
C ARG A 67 6.04 11.51 -6.58
N ARG A 68 5.15 11.19 -5.65
CA ARG A 68 4.41 9.92 -5.65
C ARG A 68 3.39 9.81 -6.79
N LEU A 69 2.76 10.91 -7.17
CA LEU A 69 1.74 10.93 -8.24
C LEU A 69 2.34 10.99 -9.65
N LEU A 70 3.47 11.69 -9.82
CA LEU A 70 3.95 12.07 -11.14
C LEU A 70 5.10 11.20 -11.66
N ARG A 71 5.84 10.54 -10.77
CA ARG A 71 6.98 9.72 -11.19
C ARG A 71 6.55 8.39 -11.76
N LYS A 72 7.11 8.06 -12.91
CA LYS A 72 6.94 6.76 -13.57
C LYS A 72 8.19 5.91 -13.33
N GLU A 73 7.96 4.63 -13.02
CA GLU A 73 9.03 3.66 -12.85
C GLU A 73 9.80 3.45 -14.17
N LYS A 74 11.12 3.61 -14.10
CA LYS A 74 12.03 3.47 -15.26
C LYS A 74 12.68 2.09 -15.32
N VAL A 75 12.87 1.43 -14.17
CA VAL A 75 13.51 0.12 -14.08
C VAL A 75 12.56 -0.96 -14.59
N THR A 76 12.95 -1.66 -15.67
CA THR A 76 12.10 -2.67 -16.33
C THR A 76 11.64 -3.77 -15.37
N ALA A 77 12.54 -4.30 -14.53
CA ALA A 77 12.20 -5.32 -13.55
C ALA A 77 11.15 -4.82 -12.54
N GLN A 78 11.27 -3.57 -12.08
CA GLN A 78 10.29 -2.95 -11.17
C GLN A 78 8.95 -2.71 -11.85
N ARG A 79 8.94 -2.34 -13.14
CA ARG A 79 7.69 -2.21 -13.91
C ARG A 79 6.95 -3.55 -13.99
N PHE A 80 7.67 -4.64 -14.21
CA PHE A 80 7.07 -5.98 -14.22
C PHE A 80 6.50 -6.37 -12.84
N ILE A 81 7.24 -6.12 -11.77
CA ILE A 81 6.77 -6.39 -10.41
C ILE A 81 5.51 -5.54 -10.09
N MET A 82 5.50 -4.26 -10.45
CA MET A 82 4.31 -3.41 -10.28
C MET A 82 3.12 -3.91 -11.10
N PHE A 83 3.34 -4.48 -12.27
CA PHE A 83 2.29 -5.11 -13.07
C PHE A 83 1.74 -6.35 -12.38
N LEU A 84 2.60 -7.22 -11.82
CA LEU A 84 2.16 -8.37 -11.02
C LEU A 84 1.35 -7.93 -9.80
N MET A 85 1.80 -6.89 -9.08
CA MET A 85 1.03 -6.34 -7.94
C MET A 85 -0.37 -5.91 -8.36
N LYS A 86 -0.51 -5.27 -9.52
CA LYS A 86 -1.82 -4.88 -10.05
C LYS A 86 -2.69 -6.08 -10.39
N ILE A 87 -2.14 -7.11 -11.03
CA ILE A 87 -2.87 -8.36 -11.34
C ILE A 87 -3.36 -9.00 -10.04
N VAL A 88 -2.48 -9.21 -9.07
CA VAL A 88 -2.86 -9.80 -7.77
C VAL A 88 -3.96 -8.96 -7.10
N SER A 89 -3.86 -7.63 -7.14
CA SER A 89 -4.88 -6.74 -6.58
C SER A 89 -6.22 -6.88 -7.28
N VAL A 90 -6.24 -6.91 -8.61
CA VAL A 90 -7.47 -7.07 -9.40
C VAL A 90 -8.12 -8.42 -9.10
N VAL A 91 -7.35 -9.51 -9.16
CA VAL A 91 -7.85 -10.86 -8.86
C VAL A 91 -8.39 -10.92 -7.43
N PHE A 92 -7.69 -10.33 -6.47
CA PHE A 92 -8.09 -10.29 -5.06
C PHE A 92 -9.47 -9.62 -4.88
N TYR A 93 -9.65 -8.39 -5.39
CA TYR A 93 -10.92 -7.67 -5.20
C TYR A 93 -12.08 -8.30 -5.97
N VAL A 94 -11.84 -8.78 -7.19
CA VAL A 94 -12.85 -9.53 -7.94
C VAL A 94 -13.25 -10.81 -7.19
N LEU A 95 -12.28 -11.53 -6.64
CA LEU A 95 -12.55 -12.75 -5.89
C LEU A 95 -13.34 -12.47 -4.61
N CYS A 96 -13.05 -11.38 -3.89
CA CYS A 96 -13.85 -10.96 -2.73
C CYS A 96 -15.32 -10.66 -3.11
N GLY A 97 -15.53 -9.97 -4.24
CA GLY A 97 -16.88 -9.71 -4.75
C GLY A 97 -17.63 -11.00 -5.13
N LEU A 98 -16.97 -11.89 -5.86
CA LEU A 98 -17.53 -13.20 -6.24
C LEU A 98 -17.82 -14.09 -5.02
N ASP A 99 -16.90 -14.12 -4.06
CA ASP A 99 -17.08 -14.91 -2.83
C ASP A 99 -18.31 -14.44 -2.05
N HIS A 100 -18.49 -13.12 -1.91
CA HIS A 100 -19.70 -12.59 -1.27
C HIS A 100 -20.98 -12.97 -2.04
N ARG A 101 -20.97 -12.91 -3.39
CA ARG A 101 -22.12 -13.26 -4.21
C ARG A 101 -22.46 -14.75 -4.19
N LEU A 102 -21.44 -15.60 -4.23
CA LEU A 102 -21.59 -17.05 -4.36
C LEU A 102 -21.55 -17.79 -3.02
N GLY A 103 -21.18 -17.09 -1.94
CA GLY A 103 -21.14 -17.62 -0.58
C GLY A 103 -20.07 -18.69 -0.33
N TRP A 104 -18.99 -18.69 -1.10
CA TRP A 104 -17.96 -19.73 -1.02
C TRP A 104 -17.31 -19.83 0.36
N SER A 105 -16.92 -18.71 0.96
CA SER A 105 -16.37 -18.70 2.32
C SER A 105 -17.37 -19.21 3.34
N GLN A 106 -18.66 -18.94 3.16
CA GLN A 106 -19.72 -19.41 4.06
C GLN A 106 -20.01 -20.90 3.90
N THR A 107 -19.91 -21.42 2.66
CA THR A 107 -20.23 -22.80 2.31
C THR A 107 -19.08 -23.76 2.63
N TYR A 108 -17.84 -23.38 2.27
CA TYR A 108 -16.68 -24.30 2.33
C TYR A 108 -15.75 -24.02 3.51
N LEU A 109 -15.86 -22.86 4.14
CA LEU A 109 -15.06 -22.44 5.31
C LEU A 109 -15.98 -22.02 6.45
N THR A 110 -15.56 -21.03 7.22
CA THR A 110 -16.39 -20.39 8.24
C THR A 110 -16.64 -18.93 7.87
N PRO A 111 -17.87 -18.42 8.05
CA PRO A 111 -18.12 -17.00 7.82
C PRO A 111 -17.27 -16.14 8.75
N VAL A 112 -16.69 -15.08 8.23
CA VAL A 112 -15.97 -14.10 9.05
C VAL A 112 -16.99 -13.37 9.93
N PRO A 113 -16.91 -13.45 11.26
CA PRO A 113 -17.86 -12.81 12.12
C PRO A 113 -17.73 -11.27 12.03
N TRP A 114 -18.82 -10.56 12.18
CA TRP A 114 -18.87 -9.11 12.01
C TRP A 114 -17.86 -8.35 12.89
N TRP A 115 -17.63 -8.79 14.13
CA TRP A 115 -16.66 -8.16 15.02
C TRP A 115 -15.21 -8.29 14.51
N LEU A 116 -14.88 -9.42 13.88
CA LEU A 116 -13.56 -9.63 13.27
C LEU A 116 -13.39 -8.75 12.01
N THR A 117 -14.45 -8.58 11.22
CA THR A 117 -14.46 -7.62 10.11
C THR A 117 -14.21 -6.19 10.59
N VAL A 118 -14.88 -5.77 11.67
CA VAL A 118 -14.66 -4.44 12.27
C VAL A 118 -13.23 -4.30 12.79
N LEU A 119 -12.71 -5.30 13.52
CA LEU A 119 -11.32 -5.30 13.99
C LEU A 119 -10.34 -5.21 12.82
N ALA A 120 -10.59 -5.95 11.74
CA ALA A 120 -9.76 -5.92 10.55
C ALA A 120 -9.79 -4.56 9.84
N LEU A 121 -10.96 -3.91 9.75
CA LEU A 121 -11.09 -2.55 9.19
C LEU A 121 -10.32 -1.51 10.03
N LEU A 122 -10.42 -1.58 11.35
CA LEU A 122 -9.68 -0.69 12.25
C LEU A 122 -8.16 -0.93 12.16
N SER A 123 -7.76 -2.19 12.10
CA SER A 123 -6.34 -2.58 11.94
C SER A 123 -5.80 -2.14 10.56
N TYR A 124 -6.58 -2.30 9.49
CA TYR A 124 -6.28 -1.77 8.18
C TYR A 124 -6.05 -0.26 8.22
N ALA A 125 -6.97 0.49 8.83
CA ALA A 125 -6.86 1.94 8.97
C ALA A 125 -5.60 2.34 9.77
N GLY A 126 -5.35 1.68 10.91
CA GLY A 126 -4.15 1.89 11.71
C GLY A 126 -2.87 1.63 10.93
N CYS A 127 -2.78 0.50 10.23
CA CYS A 127 -1.66 0.18 9.35
C CYS A 127 -1.49 1.24 8.24
N TYR A 128 -2.58 1.67 7.60
CA TYR A 128 -2.50 2.69 6.56
C TYR A 128 -1.97 4.02 7.09
N LEU A 129 -2.39 4.43 8.28
CA LEU A 129 -1.91 5.67 8.90
C LEU A 129 -0.43 5.59 9.32
N LEU A 130 0.14 4.39 9.52
CA LEU A 130 1.59 4.22 9.74
C LEU A 130 2.44 4.63 8.53
N PHE A 131 1.87 4.79 7.34
CA PHE A 131 2.60 5.40 6.23
C PHE A 131 3.00 6.85 6.51
N ILE A 132 2.28 7.58 7.36
CA ILE A 132 2.60 8.96 7.71
C ILE A 132 3.99 9.06 8.38
N PRO A 133 4.27 8.39 9.51
CA PRO A 133 5.60 8.44 10.11
C PRO A 133 6.69 7.80 9.24
N VAL A 134 6.37 6.80 8.42
CA VAL A 134 7.32 6.22 7.46
C VAL A 134 7.80 7.26 6.45
N PHE A 135 6.87 8.01 5.84
CA PHE A 135 7.22 9.01 4.83
C PHE A 135 7.81 10.29 5.44
N ASN A 136 7.43 10.65 6.66
CA ASN A 136 8.08 11.74 7.39
C ASN A 136 9.55 11.43 7.69
N ALA A 137 9.88 10.16 7.96
CA ALA A 137 11.26 9.74 8.19
C ALA A 137 12.07 9.63 6.89
N ASN A 138 11.43 9.43 5.74
CA ASN A 138 12.07 9.29 4.44
C ASN A 138 11.35 10.09 3.35
N ARG A 139 11.73 11.35 3.19
CA ARG A 139 11.17 12.24 2.16
C ARG A 139 11.47 11.79 0.73
N PHE A 140 12.47 10.94 0.53
CA PHE A 140 12.81 10.36 -0.77
C PHE A 140 12.01 9.09 -1.11
N ALA A 141 11.15 8.61 -0.20
CA ALA A 141 10.30 7.44 -0.43
C ALA A 141 9.27 7.75 -1.55
N ALA A 142 9.73 7.59 -2.79
CA ALA A 142 8.90 7.72 -3.98
C ALA A 142 8.18 6.39 -4.31
N SER A 143 7.26 6.44 -5.26
CA SER A 143 6.62 5.25 -5.81
C SER A 143 7.53 4.46 -6.77
N VAL A 144 8.71 4.99 -7.07
CA VAL A 144 9.69 4.46 -8.02
C VAL A 144 11.01 4.17 -7.34
N VAL A 145 11.70 3.12 -7.81
CA VAL A 145 13.02 2.71 -7.32
C VAL A 145 14.11 3.43 -8.08
N GLN A 146 14.57 4.54 -7.54
CA GLN A 146 15.72 5.30 -8.07
C GLN A 146 16.34 6.14 -6.94
N THR A 147 17.64 6.38 -7.03
CA THR A 147 18.33 7.36 -6.17
C THR A 147 18.24 8.76 -6.78
N GLU A 148 18.20 9.76 -5.92
CA GLU A 148 18.15 11.18 -6.31
C GLU A 148 19.44 11.90 -5.91
N ALA A 149 19.76 12.97 -6.63
CA ALA A 149 20.87 13.84 -6.23
C ALA A 149 20.61 14.42 -4.83
N GLY A 150 21.58 14.28 -3.94
CA GLY A 150 21.45 14.72 -2.55
C GLY A 150 20.64 13.80 -1.63
N GLN A 151 20.23 12.61 -2.11
CA GLN A 151 19.54 11.63 -1.27
C GLN A 151 20.47 11.12 -0.17
N THR A 152 19.98 11.15 1.06
CA THR A 152 20.64 10.56 2.23
C THR A 152 19.93 9.32 2.69
N VAL A 153 20.64 8.43 3.38
CA VAL A 153 20.06 7.23 3.98
C VAL A 153 19.09 7.63 5.09
N ALA A 154 17.85 7.15 5.00
CA ALA A 154 16.88 7.31 6.08
C ALA A 154 17.18 6.25 7.16
N ASP A 155 17.56 6.72 8.35
CA ASP A 155 17.91 5.86 9.50
C ASP A 155 17.17 6.25 10.79
N ARG A 156 16.09 7.07 10.65
CA ARG A 156 15.29 7.58 11.77
C ARG A 156 13.93 6.91 11.85
N GLY A 157 13.23 7.06 12.97
CA GLY A 157 11.89 6.51 13.17
C GLY A 157 11.88 4.99 13.01
N LEU A 158 10.94 4.46 12.23
CA LEU A 158 10.80 3.03 11.96
C LEU A 158 12.01 2.44 11.19
N TYR A 159 12.78 3.26 10.46
CA TYR A 159 14.00 2.84 9.77
C TYR A 159 15.14 2.46 10.71
N ARG A 160 15.06 2.76 12.00
CA ARG A 160 16.01 2.26 13.02
C ARG A 160 15.84 0.76 13.30
N TRP A 161 14.63 0.24 13.11
CA TRP A 161 14.28 -1.13 13.46
C TRP A 161 14.30 -2.07 12.24
N VAL A 162 13.82 -1.58 11.10
CA VAL A 162 13.78 -2.34 9.85
C VAL A 162 14.15 -1.43 8.68
N ARG A 163 14.80 -2.01 7.66
CA ARG A 163 15.25 -1.24 6.49
C ARG A 163 14.11 -0.79 5.59
N HIS A 164 13.01 -1.55 5.56
CA HIS A 164 11.89 -1.32 4.65
C HIS A 164 10.54 -1.24 5.37
N PRO A 165 10.37 -0.26 6.27
CA PRO A 165 9.12 -0.13 7.03
C PRO A 165 7.90 0.11 6.13
N MET A 166 8.07 0.76 4.97
CA MET A 166 7.01 0.94 3.99
C MET A 166 6.47 -0.41 3.48
N TYR A 167 7.33 -1.37 3.20
CA TYR A 167 6.89 -2.70 2.75
C TYR A 167 6.33 -3.54 3.89
N ALA A 168 6.84 -3.40 5.10
CA ALA A 168 6.28 -4.05 6.28
C ALA A 168 4.83 -3.59 6.54
N VAL A 169 4.59 -2.28 6.48
CA VAL A 169 3.24 -1.69 6.58
C VAL A 169 2.35 -2.17 5.43
N SER A 170 2.87 -2.21 4.20
CA SER A 170 2.11 -2.72 3.05
C SER A 170 1.67 -4.17 3.24
N LEU A 171 2.54 -5.04 3.75
CA LEU A 171 2.19 -6.44 4.04
C LEU A 171 1.16 -6.54 5.15
N ALA A 172 1.26 -5.72 6.21
CA ALA A 172 0.27 -5.67 7.28
C ALA A 172 -1.11 -5.22 6.74
N VAL A 173 -1.17 -4.24 5.84
CA VAL A 173 -2.39 -3.85 5.15
C VAL A 173 -2.98 -5.04 4.38
N TRP A 174 -2.18 -5.75 3.59
CA TRP A 174 -2.63 -6.92 2.81
C TRP A 174 -3.10 -8.08 3.68
N PHE A 175 -2.53 -8.25 4.86
CA PHE A 175 -2.95 -9.27 5.83
C PHE A 175 -4.39 -9.04 6.33
N TRP A 176 -4.76 -7.79 6.60
CA TRP A 176 -6.09 -7.45 7.13
C TRP A 176 -7.19 -7.38 6.07
N LEU A 177 -6.83 -7.17 4.79
CA LEU A 177 -7.81 -6.98 3.71
C LEU A 177 -8.82 -8.13 3.55
N PRO A 178 -8.43 -9.42 3.52
CA PRO A 178 -9.40 -10.52 3.36
C PRO A 178 -10.43 -10.55 4.49
N LEU A 179 -9.99 -10.31 5.73
CA LEU A 179 -10.85 -10.29 6.91
C LEU A 179 -11.76 -9.05 6.90
N ALA A 180 -11.24 -7.90 6.48
CA ALA A 180 -12.00 -6.66 6.35
C ALA A 180 -13.10 -6.75 5.27
N LEU A 181 -12.86 -7.55 4.23
CA LEU A 181 -13.82 -7.84 3.16
C LEU A 181 -14.65 -9.11 3.42
N GLY A 182 -14.44 -9.81 4.54
CA GLY A 182 -15.20 -11.00 4.89
C GLY A 182 -14.97 -12.21 3.98
N SER A 183 -13.82 -12.27 3.28
CA SER A 183 -13.53 -13.32 2.30
C SER A 183 -12.28 -14.13 2.68
N LEU A 184 -12.48 -15.31 3.26
CA LEU A 184 -11.38 -16.23 3.58
C LEU A 184 -10.81 -16.92 2.33
N ILE A 185 -11.62 -17.13 1.32
CA ILE A 185 -11.18 -17.67 0.01
C ILE A 185 -10.14 -16.76 -0.67
N ALA A 186 -10.17 -15.46 -0.38
CA ALA A 186 -9.21 -14.52 -0.92
C ALA A 186 -7.84 -14.50 -0.18
N LEU A 187 -7.70 -15.17 0.97
CA LEU A 187 -6.46 -15.26 1.74
C LEU A 187 -5.25 -15.75 0.92
N PRO A 188 -5.34 -16.86 0.16
CA PRO A 188 -4.23 -17.33 -0.67
C PRO A 188 -3.78 -16.28 -1.70
N VAL A 189 -4.74 -15.56 -2.32
CA VAL A 189 -4.43 -14.50 -3.29
C VAL A 189 -3.76 -13.32 -2.60
N ALA A 190 -4.23 -12.92 -1.42
CA ALA A 190 -3.57 -11.87 -0.61
C ALA A 190 -2.14 -12.29 -0.22
N ALA A 191 -1.92 -13.57 0.11
CA ALA A 191 -0.60 -14.10 0.45
C ALA A 191 0.39 -14.03 -0.72
N LEU A 192 -0.06 -14.04 -1.99
CA LEU A 192 0.81 -13.84 -3.15
C LEU A 192 1.47 -12.43 -3.16
N MET A 193 0.93 -11.46 -2.42
CA MET A 193 1.61 -10.17 -2.25
C MET A 193 2.94 -10.28 -1.50
N VAL A 194 3.11 -11.29 -0.65
CA VAL A 194 4.36 -11.48 0.11
C VAL A 194 5.55 -11.68 -0.85
N PRO A 195 5.58 -12.71 -1.71
CA PRO A 195 6.70 -12.90 -2.63
C PRO A 195 6.86 -11.72 -3.61
N VAL A 196 5.78 -11.09 -4.05
CA VAL A 196 5.85 -9.94 -4.97
C VAL A 196 6.50 -8.73 -4.31
N ILE A 197 6.13 -8.42 -3.07
CA ILE A 197 6.74 -7.33 -2.29
C ILE A 197 8.19 -7.67 -1.93
N VAL A 198 8.51 -8.91 -1.59
CA VAL A 198 9.88 -9.36 -1.32
C VAL A 198 10.76 -9.20 -2.55
N LEU A 199 10.29 -9.59 -3.74
CA LEU A 199 11.01 -9.38 -4.99
C LEU A 199 11.28 -7.90 -5.26
N ARG A 200 10.29 -7.04 -5.01
CA ARG A 200 10.42 -5.59 -5.14
C ARG A 200 11.50 -5.04 -4.20
N LEU A 201 11.43 -5.42 -2.93
CA LEU A 201 12.37 -5.03 -1.88
C LEU A 201 13.80 -5.44 -2.23
N LEU A 202 14.02 -6.70 -2.60
CA LEU A 202 15.35 -7.21 -2.93
C LEU A 202 15.95 -6.50 -4.15
N ASN A 203 15.12 -6.15 -5.12
CA ASN A 203 15.55 -5.40 -6.29
C ASN A 203 15.87 -3.94 -5.95
N GLU A 204 15.10 -3.32 -5.05
CA GLU A 204 15.38 -1.98 -4.52
C GLU A 204 16.69 -1.95 -3.72
N GLU A 205 16.94 -2.94 -2.84
CA GLU A 205 18.20 -3.04 -2.10
C GLU A 205 19.43 -3.10 -3.01
N LYS A 206 19.34 -3.81 -4.14
CA LYS A 206 20.44 -3.86 -5.13
C LYS A 206 20.76 -2.47 -5.69
N VAL A 207 19.74 -1.68 -6.00
CA VAL A 207 19.90 -0.32 -6.50
C VAL A 207 20.48 0.59 -5.41
N LEU A 208 19.92 0.54 -4.19
CA LEU A 208 20.38 1.37 -3.08
C LEU A 208 21.82 1.04 -2.65
N GLN A 209 22.20 -0.24 -2.63
CA GLN A 209 23.59 -0.65 -2.30
C GLN A 209 24.59 -0.22 -3.34
N ARG A 210 24.18 -0.09 -4.61
CA ARG A 210 25.04 0.36 -5.71
C ARG A 210 25.14 1.88 -5.75
N ASP A 211 24.00 2.59 -5.60
CA ASP A 211 23.88 3.98 -6.01
C ASP A 211 23.75 4.96 -4.83
N LEU A 212 23.48 4.48 -3.58
CA LEU A 212 23.29 5.35 -2.41
C LEU A 212 24.49 5.24 -1.46
N PRO A 213 25.32 6.31 -1.33
CA PRO A 213 26.43 6.32 -0.40
C PRO A 213 25.98 6.09 1.06
N GLY A 214 26.72 5.27 1.81
CA GLY A 214 26.42 4.96 3.21
C GLY A 214 25.34 3.89 3.43
N TYR A 215 24.62 3.44 2.37
CA TYR A 215 23.56 2.44 2.52
C TYR A 215 24.08 1.07 2.99
N ARG A 216 25.27 0.65 2.53
CA ARG A 216 25.89 -0.60 2.99
C ARG A 216 26.20 -0.60 4.48
N GLU A 217 26.63 0.53 5.01
CA GLU A 217 26.89 0.69 6.44
C GLU A 217 25.60 0.70 7.26
N TYR A 218 24.58 1.37 6.75
CA TYR A 218 23.23 1.31 7.33
C TYR A 218 22.72 -0.16 7.39
N CYS A 219 22.91 -0.97 6.36
CA CYS A 219 22.53 -2.39 6.38
C CYS A 219 23.24 -3.19 7.49
N ARG A 220 24.48 -2.82 7.87
CA ARG A 220 25.21 -3.45 8.99
C ARG A 220 24.61 -3.07 10.35
N ARG A 221 24.20 -1.80 10.50
CA ARG A 221 23.57 -1.30 11.74
C ARG A 221 22.12 -1.78 11.90
N THR A 222 21.40 -1.91 10.81
CA THR A 222 19.99 -2.34 10.78
C THR A 222 19.88 -3.61 9.94
N PRO A 223 20.11 -4.81 10.52
CA PRO A 223 20.16 -6.06 9.76
C PRO A 223 18.78 -6.55 9.29
N CYS A 224 17.72 -6.18 10.01
CA CYS A 224 16.36 -6.63 9.71
C CYS A 224 15.75 -5.87 8.53
N ARG A 225 15.11 -6.59 7.60
CA ARG A 225 14.46 -5.99 6.41
C ARG A 225 13.04 -5.53 6.68
N LEU A 226 12.20 -6.43 7.18
CA LEU A 226 10.75 -6.22 7.34
C LEU A 226 10.27 -6.39 8.78
N ILE A 227 10.79 -7.38 9.49
CA ILE A 227 10.33 -7.77 10.83
C ILE A 227 11.47 -7.53 11.81
N PRO A 228 11.26 -6.72 12.87
CA PRO A 228 12.26 -6.52 13.90
C PRO A 228 12.68 -7.86 14.52
N PHE A 229 13.98 -8.07 14.72
CA PHE A 229 14.57 -9.30 15.26
C PHE A 229 14.34 -10.57 14.41
N GLY A 230 13.75 -10.46 13.22
CA GLY A 230 13.52 -11.55 12.27
C GLY A 230 14.28 -11.33 10.96
N TRP A 231 13.56 -11.25 9.85
CA TRP A 231 14.13 -11.07 8.48
C TRP A 231 14.04 -9.66 7.98
#